data_4f31b1b40cad9afcd244489d323c7e59
#
_entry.id   4f31b1b40cad9afcd244489d323c7e59
#
_cell.length_a   1.000
_cell.length_b   1.000
_cell.length_c   1.000
_cell.angle_alpha   90.00
_cell.angle_beta   90.00
_cell.angle_gamma   90.00
#
_symmetry.space_group_name_H-M   'P 1'
#
loop_
_entity.id
_entity.type
_entity.pdbx_description
1 polymer ?
#
loop_
_entity_poly.entity_id
_entity_poly.type
_entity_poly.pdbx_seq_one_letter_code
_entity_poly.pdbx_strand_id
1 'polypeptide(L)'
;MQKIRVGIFFGGPSREREVSFAGGRTVYDNIDKQLFEPIPIFVDSFGNFCLLNWEFVYKGSIRDFYPPTFVHVNGYRKSCLPDLPHGFQVYAESIQSIAESKDEQRNVLNEIGQPLTIEEIQSRIDFAFLALHGTYGEDGSIQGLLEWYGIPYSGSGILASAMGINKAIQKDFQTTAALYVNDYTTLQQRDWLSADTTEKQQWFVQFNVMFGERFVVKPAHQGSSLGVSILKHPNFDAFCTAIDLAFFRLHIHSSEWNEKNSEEKIKDIKQLTDLRSGLGLPLLADGKEFYLPSDLLDYLEQTLKTQPTVLLQAHDSESMVLIESMIEGKEFSCIVVADADGNPFALPPTEIRKSGDLFDYRSKYLPGLSNKVTPIEVDPAWITDIREACCHLYLHFGFEVYARIDGFITDDGEIFLNDPNTTSGMMPSSFFFHQAAEIGLNPSAFLSLIYFNSLRARIHSHPKGQLFHSLLLQSQNLISNAHGQSTQKKKIAVIMGGYSFERHISMESGRNIYEKLSSSEEMQPIPIFLAGDSSSYRLFLLPLNMMLKD
;
A
#
# COMPACT_ATOMS: atom_id res chain seq x y z
N MET A 1 -5.73 15.06 31.42
CA MET A 1 -6.24 15.70 30.18
C MET A 1 -6.78 14.62 29.25
N GLN A 2 -7.77 14.95 28.43
CA GLN A 2 -8.30 14.01 27.46
C GLN A 2 -7.28 13.84 26.32
N LYS A 3 -6.99 12.59 25.94
CA LYS A 3 -6.12 12.25 24.80
C LYS A 3 -6.77 12.68 23.49
N ILE A 4 -5.97 12.84 22.46
CA ILE A 4 -6.45 13.08 21.09
C ILE A 4 -6.98 11.77 20.51
N ARG A 5 -8.23 11.77 20.08
CA ARG A 5 -8.87 10.61 19.45
C ARG A 5 -8.47 10.53 17.98
N VAL A 6 -7.65 9.54 17.64
CA VAL A 6 -7.12 9.36 16.29
C VAL A 6 -7.84 8.20 15.60
N GLY A 7 -8.70 8.51 14.64
CA GLY A 7 -9.29 7.51 13.76
C GLY A 7 -8.24 6.98 12.77
N ILE A 8 -7.94 5.70 12.82
CA ILE A 8 -7.00 5.06 11.90
C ILE A 8 -7.82 4.37 10.82
N PHE A 9 -7.73 4.90 9.59
CA PHE A 9 -8.50 4.42 8.44
C PHE A 9 -7.68 3.40 7.65
N PHE A 10 -8.22 2.19 7.48
CA PHE A 10 -7.56 1.09 6.78
C PHE A 10 -8.56 0.14 6.13
N GLY A 11 -8.07 -0.71 5.21
CA GLY A 11 -8.89 -1.54 4.34
C GLY A 11 -9.11 -0.84 3.00
N GLY A 12 -10.36 -0.59 2.66
CA GLY A 12 -10.78 0.12 1.46
C GLY A 12 -11.13 -0.81 0.30
N PRO A 13 -11.72 -0.24 -0.78
CA PRO A 13 -12.15 -1.01 -1.95
C PRO A 13 -11.01 -1.33 -2.93
N SER A 14 -9.80 -0.78 -2.73
CA SER A 14 -8.68 -0.96 -3.67
C SER A 14 -8.08 -2.36 -3.64
N ARG A 15 -7.29 -2.68 -4.67
CA ARG A 15 -6.50 -3.92 -4.75
C ARG A 15 -5.43 -4.04 -3.66
N GLU A 16 -5.07 -2.93 -3.03
CA GLU A 16 -4.02 -2.84 -1.99
C GLU A 16 -4.56 -2.88 -0.55
N ARG A 17 -5.82 -3.25 -0.36
CA ARG A 17 -6.48 -3.23 0.94
C ARG A 17 -5.84 -4.12 2.02
N GLU A 18 -5.16 -5.20 1.64
CA GLU A 18 -4.41 -6.03 2.61
C GLU A 18 -3.17 -5.30 3.13
N VAL A 19 -2.49 -4.56 2.28
CA VAL A 19 -1.38 -3.68 2.66
C VAL A 19 -1.88 -2.58 3.58
N SER A 20 -3.01 -1.99 3.23
CA SER A 20 -3.70 -0.99 4.03
C SER A 20 -4.07 -1.52 5.42
N PHE A 21 -4.63 -2.73 5.51
CA PHE A 21 -4.96 -3.36 6.79
C PHE A 21 -3.71 -3.61 7.65
N ALA A 22 -2.66 -4.17 7.06
CA ALA A 22 -1.40 -4.42 7.78
C ALA A 22 -0.74 -3.13 8.25
N GLY A 23 -0.76 -2.08 7.43
CA GLY A 23 -0.28 -0.74 7.78
C GLY A 23 -1.11 -0.11 8.89
N GLY A 24 -2.44 -0.15 8.78
CA GLY A 24 -3.36 0.37 9.79
C GLY A 24 -3.18 -0.30 11.16
N ARG A 25 -3.00 -1.62 11.18
CA ARG A 25 -2.65 -2.34 12.41
C ARG A 25 -1.32 -1.86 13.00
N THR A 26 -0.31 -1.65 12.16
CA THR A 26 0.99 -1.17 12.62
C THR A 26 0.89 0.24 13.21
N VAL A 27 0.12 1.13 12.59
CA VAL A 27 -0.16 2.47 13.14
C VAL A 27 -0.91 2.35 14.47
N TYR A 28 -1.95 1.52 14.55
CA TYR A 28 -2.73 1.27 15.78
C TYR A 28 -1.84 0.79 16.93
N ASP A 29 -0.90 -0.11 16.65
CA ASP A 29 0.02 -0.65 17.66
C ASP A 29 1.06 0.39 18.11
N ASN A 30 1.58 1.20 17.18
CA ASN A 30 2.76 2.03 17.41
C ASN A 30 2.49 3.51 17.69
N ILE A 31 1.27 4.02 17.47
CA ILE A 31 0.94 5.40 17.81
C ILE A 31 1.14 5.66 19.31
N ASP A 32 1.69 6.82 19.69
CA ASP A 32 2.01 7.14 21.09
C ASP A 32 0.74 7.20 21.96
N LYS A 33 0.54 6.19 22.78
CA LYS A 33 -0.64 6.05 23.63
C LYS A 33 -0.65 7.01 24.82
N GLN A 34 0.44 7.72 25.06
CA GLN A 34 0.47 8.82 26.02
C GLN A 34 -0.30 10.05 25.49
N LEU A 35 -0.22 10.30 24.19
CA LEU A 35 -0.84 11.45 23.52
C LEU A 35 -2.19 11.07 22.88
N PHE A 36 -2.29 9.89 22.32
CA PHE A 36 -3.35 9.47 21.41
C PHE A 36 -4.18 8.31 21.93
N GLU A 37 -5.46 8.36 21.61
CA GLU A 37 -6.41 7.24 21.72
C GLU A 37 -6.68 6.73 20.30
N PRO A 38 -6.13 5.54 19.88
CA PRO A 38 -6.35 5.00 18.56
C PRO A 38 -7.74 4.40 18.42
N ILE A 39 -8.46 4.79 17.36
CA ILE A 39 -9.80 4.31 17.03
C ILE A 39 -9.72 3.60 15.66
N PRO A 40 -9.92 2.28 15.57
CA PRO A 40 -9.78 1.53 14.33
C PRO A 40 -11.02 1.72 13.45
N ILE A 41 -10.86 2.41 12.32
CA ILE A 41 -11.90 2.63 11.32
C ILE A 41 -11.62 1.74 10.10
N PHE A 42 -12.28 0.61 10.04
CA PHE A 42 -12.21 -0.26 8.87
C PHE A 42 -13.11 0.26 7.76
N VAL A 43 -12.57 0.29 6.54
CA VAL A 43 -13.32 0.60 5.33
C VAL A 43 -13.50 -0.70 4.55
N ASP A 44 -14.74 -1.05 4.24
CA ASP A 44 -15.03 -2.28 3.48
C ASP A 44 -14.84 -2.10 1.96
N SER A 45 -15.08 -3.16 1.19
CA SER A 45 -14.97 -3.14 -0.27
C SER A 45 -16.00 -2.27 -0.98
N PHE A 46 -17.06 -1.86 -0.28
CA PHE A 46 -18.09 -0.95 -0.78
C PHE A 46 -17.89 0.51 -0.36
N GLY A 47 -16.82 0.80 0.40
CA GLY A 47 -16.54 2.12 0.95
C GLY A 47 -17.35 2.48 2.19
N ASN A 48 -17.98 1.52 2.86
CA ASN A 48 -18.65 1.76 4.13
C ASN A 48 -17.65 1.75 5.29
N PHE A 49 -17.91 2.58 6.31
CA PHE A 49 -17.08 2.68 7.51
C PHE A 49 -17.59 1.81 8.65
N CYS A 50 -16.67 1.21 9.38
CA CYS A 50 -16.96 0.38 10.54
C CYS A 50 -15.96 0.68 11.66
N LEU A 51 -16.45 0.98 12.86
CA LEU A 51 -15.62 0.91 14.06
C LEU A 51 -15.35 -0.56 14.34
N LEU A 52 -14.16 -1.03 13.96
CA LEU A 52 -13.79 -2.43 14.01
C LEU A 52 -13.59 -2.88 15.45
N ASN A 53 -14.13 -4.03 15.83
CA ASN A 53 -13.84 -4.63 17.13
C ASN A 53 -12.34 -4.97 17.21
N TRP A 54 -11.70 -4.66 18.33
CA TRP A 54 -10.26 -4.76 18.53
C TRP A 54 -9.68 -6.16 18.22
N GLU A 55 -10.45 -7.22 18.44
CA GLU A 55 -10.04 -8.60 18.17
C GLU A 55 -9.78 -8.88 16.70
N PHE A 56 -10.46 -8.16 15.79
CA PHE A 56 -10.25 -8.27 14.35
C PHE A 56 -9.04 -7.48 13.87
N VAL A 57 -8.64 -6.42 14.58
CA VAL A 57 -7.39 -5.68 14.27
C VAL A 57 -6.17 -6.61 14.33
N TYR A 58 -6.22 -7.63 15.19
CA TYR A 58 -5.12 -8.59 15.36
C TYR A 58 -5.24 -9.88 14.53
N LYS A 59 -6.18 -9.95 13.60
CA LYS A 59 -6.21 -11.05 12.61
C LYS A 59 -5.04 -10.91 11.62
N GLY A 60 -4.71 -12.01 10.96
CA GLY A 60 -3.60 -12.06 10.00
C GLY A 60 -3.86 -11.21 8.75
N SER A 61 -5.10 -11.26 8.25
CA SER A 61 -5.56 -10.56 7.05
C SER A 61 -7.04 -10.19 7.15
N ILE A 62 -7.53 -9.34 6.24
CA ILE A 62 -8.97 -9.05 6.11
C ILE A 62 -9.75 -10.34 5.85
N ARG A 63 -9.19 -11.28 5.10
CA ARG A 63 -9.80 -12.58 4.76
C ARG A 63 -10.17 -13.43 5.97
N ASP A 64 -9.53 -13.20 7.11
CA ASP A 64 -9.77 -13.98 8.33
C ASP A 64 -11.05 -13.56 9.05
N PHE A 65 -11.64 -12.42 8.66
CA PHE A 65 -12.84 -11.90 9.33
C PHE A 65 -13.88 -11.25 8.40
N TYR A 66 -13.51 -10.89 7.17
CA TYR A 66 -14.41 -10.22 6.24
C TYR A 66 -14.39 -10.87 4.85
N PRO A 67 -15.56 -11.23 4.30
CA PRO A 67 -16.86 -11.20 4.96
C PRO A 67 -16.93 -12.23 6.09
N PRO A 68 -17.76 -11.99 7.11
CA PRO A 68 -18.01 -12.98 8.15
C PRO A 68 -18.68 -14.22 7.56
N THR A 69 -18.39 -15.38 8.11
CA THR A 69 -18.97 -16.66 7.62
C THR A 69 -20.52 -16.64 7.67
N PHE A 70 -21.07 -15.92 8.62
CA PHE A 70 -22.51 -15.81 8.83
C PHE A 70 -22.89 -14.39 9.22
N VAL A 71 -24.10 -13.98 8.84
CA VAL A 71 -24.74 -12.75 9.31
C VAL A 71 -26.05 -13.07 10.02
N HIS A 72 -26.43 -12.20 10.93
CA HIS A 72 -27.73 -12.28 11.61
C HIS A 72 -28.72 -11.31 10.94
N VAL A 73 -29.76 -11.85 10.30
CA VAL A 73 -30.82 -11.08 9.66
C VAL A 73 -32.14 -11.44 10.31
N ASN A 74 -32.84 -10.48 10.91
CA ASN A 74 -34.11 -10.68 11.60
C ASN A 74 -34.08 -11.81 12.65
N GLY A 75 -32.93 -11.97 13.35
CA GLY A 75 -32.72 -13.01 14.36
C GLY A 75 -32.38 -14.40 13.82
N TYR A 76 -32.27 -14.56 12.52
CA TYR A 76 -31.88 -15.81 11.87
C TYR A 76 -30.43 -15.74 11.38
N ARG A 77 -29.68 -16.83 11.56
CA ARG A 77 -28.32 -16.98 11.06
C ARG A 77 -28.35 -17.36 9.58
N LYS A 78 -27.82 -16.47 8.70
CA LYS A 78 -27.71 -16.70 7.26
C LYS A 78 -26.23 -16.84 6.90
N SER A 79 -25.86 -17.83 6.07
CA SER A 79 -24.51 -17.96 5.54
C SER A 79 -24.21 -16.80 4.60
N CYS A 80 -23.04 -16.16 4.75
CA CYS A 80 -22.56 -15.15 3.82
C CYS A 80 -21.88 -15.76 2.60
N LEU A 81 -21.47 -17.01 2.70
CA LEU A 81 -20.78 -17.73 1.64
C LEU A 81 -21.59 -18.97 1.27
N PRO A 82 -21.77 -19.27 -0.02
CA PRO A 82 -22.32 -20.55 -0.43
C PRO A 82 -21.38 -21.70 -0.01
N ASP A 83 -21.91 -22.92 0.06
CA ASP A 83 -21.09 -24.12 0.20
C ASP A 83 -20.20 -24.24 -1.03
N LEU A 84 -18.90 -24.03 -0.83
CA LEU A 84 -17.93 -24.09 -1.91
C LEU A 84 -17.36 -25.51 -2.06
N PRO A 85 -17.11 -25.97 -3.28
CA PRO A 85 -16.42 -27.21 -3.52
C PRO A 85 -15.07 -27.25 -2.79
N HIS A 86 -14.67 -28.42 -2.30
CA HIS A 86 -13.38 -28.63 -1.66
C HIS A 86 -12.23 -28.05 -2.53
N GLY A 87 -11.45 -27.15 -1.94
CA GLY A 87 -10.31 -26.51 -2.60
C GLY A 87 -10.49 -25.05 -3.00
N PHE A 88 -11.70 -24.51 -3.01
CA PHE A 88 -11.93 -23.06 -3.16
C PHE A 88 -12.10 -22.39 -1.80
N GLN A 89 -11.05 -21.74 -1.32
CA GLN A 89 -11.23 -20.66 -0.34
C GLN A 89 -11.53 -19.39 -1.14
N VAL A 90 -12.77 -18.92 -1.08
CA VAL A 90 -13.16 -17.69 -1.74
C VAL A 90 -12.63 -16.50 -0.99
N TYR A 91 -11.98 -15.64 -1.72
CA TYR A 91 -11.81 -14.27 -1.31
C TYR A 91 -13.08 -13.52 -1.71
N ALA A 92 -13.94 -13.27 -0.76
CA ALA A 92 -15.28 -12.81 -1.10
C ALA A 92 -15.39 -11.30 -1.11
N GLU A 93 -14.65 -10.67 -1.97
CA GLU A 93 -14.94 -9.32 -2.43
C GLU A 93 -16.20 -9.28 -3.29
N SER A 94 -16.68 -10.45 -3.67
CA SER A 94 -17.94 -10.70 -4.38
C SER A 94 -19.17 -10.75 -3.49
N ILE A 95 -19.16 -10.06 -2.35
CA ILE A 95 -20.33 -9.96 -1.45
C ILE A 95 -21.55 -9.33 -2.15
N GLN A 96 -21.40 -8.69 -3.29
CA GLN A 96 -22.55 -8.07 -3.98
C GLN A 96 -23.71 -9.04 -4.18
N SER A 97 -23.44 -10.31 -4.45
CA SER A 97 -24.49 -11.34 -4.51
C SER A 97 -25.15 -11.68 -3.17
N ILE A 98 -24.56 -11.25 -2.06
CA ILE A 98 -25.01 -11.54 -0.69
C ILE A 98 -25.54 -10.30 0.02
N ALA A 99 -25.05 -9.10 -0.38
CA ALA A 99 -25.39 -7.80 0.21
C ALA A 99 -25.70 -6.78 -0.90
N GLU A 100 -26.83 -6.96 -1.58
CA GLU A 100 -27.27 -6.10 -2.71
C GLU A 100 -27.75 -4.73 -2.22
N SER A 101 -28.27 -4.66 -0.99
CA SER A 101 -28.77 -3.42 -0.40
C SER A 101 -27.81 -2.86 0.66
N LYS A 102 -27.92 -1.54 0.91
CA LYS A 102 -27.15 -0.88 1.99
C LYS A 102 -27.45 -1.47 3.38
N ASP A 103 -28.68 -1.93 3.60
CA ASP A 103 -29.06 -2.57 4.88
C ASP A 103 -28.39 -3.94 5.04
N GLU A 104 -28.27 -4.71 3.96
CA GLU A 104 -27.53 -5.99 4.00
C GLU A 104 -26.04 -5.77 4.22
N GLN A 105 -25.43 -4.79 3.55
CA GLN A 105 -24.03 -4.40 3.77
C GLN A 105 -23.81 -4.00 5.24
N ARG A 106 -24.74 -3.23 5.81
CA ARG A 106 -24.70 -2.84 7.22
C ARG A 106 -24.82 -4.04 8.17
N ASN A 107 -25.65 -5.02 7.85
CA ASN A 107 -25.78 -6.25 8.62
C ASN A 107 -24.48 -7.08 8.61
N VAL A 108 -23.78 -7.13 7.47
CA VAL A 108 -22.45 -7.77 7.36
C VAL A 108 -21.44 -7.08 8.29
N LEU A 109 -21.41 -5.75 8.31
CA LEU A 109 -20.49 -4.97 9.15
C LEU A 109 -20.80 -5.09 10.64
N ASN A 110 -22.08 -5.28 11.04
CA ASN A 110 -22.47 -5.48 12.43
C ASN A 110 -21.83 -6.72 13.07
N GLU A 111 -21.44 -7.72 12.26
CA GLU A 111 -20.77 -8.93 12.77
C GLU A 111 -19.30 -8.69 13.14
N ILE A 112 -18.69 -7.64 12.63
CA ILE A 112 -17.27 -7.34 12.85
C ILE A 112 -17.03 -6.06 13.68
N GLY A 113 -18.07 -5.24 13.86
CA GLY A 113 -17.95 -3.98 14.58
C GLY A 113 -19.24 -3.17 14.53
N GLN A 114 -19.10 -1.86 14.65
CA GLN A 114 -20.20 -0.91 14.56
C GLN A 114 -20.13 -0.14 13.24
N PRO A 115 -21.08 -0.30 12.30
CA PRO A 115 -21.17 0.54 11.11
C PRO A 115 -21.32 2.02 11.50
N LEU A 116 -20.58 2.90 10.85
CA LEU A 116 -20.59 4.33 11.12
C LEU A 116 -20.95 5.14 9.88
N THR A 117 -21.65 6.25 10.08
CA THR A 117 -21.72 7.32 9.09
C THR A 117 -20.54 8.27 9.26
N ILE A 118 -20.31 9.14 8.30
CA ILE A 118 -19.20 10.11 8.39
C ILE A 118 -19.47 11.16 9.50
N GLU A 119 -20.74 11.50 9.77
CA GLU A 119 -21.14 12.36 10.87
C GLU A 119 -20.85 11.72 12.23
N GLU A 120 -21.09 10.41 12.35
CA GLU A 120 -20.75 9.67 13.57
C GLU A 120 -19.23 9.59 13.76
N ILE A 121 -18.46 9.43 12.68
CA ILE A 121 -16.99 9.48 12.71
C ILE A 121 -16.52 10.85 13.18
N GLN A 122 -17.04 11.96 12.58
CA GLN A 122 -16.70 13.33 12.95
C GLN A 122 -16.88 13.60 14.46
N SER A 123 -17.91 13.01 15.07
CA SER A 123 -18.16 13.17 16.50
C SER A 123 -17.22 12.34 17.39
N ARG A 124 -16.62 11.28 16.86
CA ARG A 124 -15.81 10.31 17.60
C ARG A 124 -14.32 10.54 17.52
N ILE A 125 -13.82 11.19 16.46
CA ILE A 125 -12.39 11.41 16.25
C ILE A 125 -12.07 12.89 16.20
N ASP A 126 -10.85 13.23 16.56
CA ASP A 126 -10.28 14.57 16.48
C ASP A 126 -9.34 14.71 15.27
N PHE A 127 -8.83 13.58 14.76
CA PHE A 127 -7.90 13.49 13.64
C PHE A 127 -8.05 12.15 12.92
N ALA A 128 -7.91 12.15 11.59
CA ALA A 128 -7.92 10.95 10.75
C ALA A 128 -6.48 10.59 10.31
N PHE A 129 -5.98 9.44 10.73
CA PHE A 129 -4.73 8.89 10.23
C PHE A 129 -5.03 7.92 9.07
N LEU A 130 -4.58 8.28 7.86
CA LEU A 130 -4.87 7.53 6.65
C LEU A 130 -3.79 6.47 6.41
N ALA A 131 -4.15 5.21 6.56
CA ALA A 131 -3.37 4.05 6.15
C ALA A 131 -4.00 3.35 4.93
N LEU A 132 -4.95 4.01 4.27
CA LEU A 132 -5.56 3.55 3.02
C LEU A 132 -4.56 3.63 1.88
N HIS A 133 -4.62 2.67 0.95
CA HIS A 133 -3.78 2.59 -0.23
C HIS A 133 -4.61 2.45 -1.51
N GLY A 134 -4.03 2.92 -2.64
CA GLY A 134 -4.64 2.83 -3.95
C GLY A 134 -5.88 3.71 -4.12
N THR A 135 -6.76 3.32 -5.03
CA THR A 135 -7.98 4.05 -5.37
C THR A 135 -8.86 4.32 -4.15
N TYR A 136 -9.43 5.50 -4.06
CA TYR A 136 -10.17 6.09 -2.94
C TYR A 136 -9.34 6.39 -1.69
N GLY A 137 -8.12 5.85 -1.55
CA GLY A 137 -7.22 6.13 -0.43
C GLY A 137 -6.16 7.18 -0.74
N GLU A 138 -5.56 7.10 -1.94
CA GLU A 138 -4.42 7.94 -2.35
C GLU A 138 -4.73 8.91 -3.48
N ASP A 139 -5.97 8.97 -3.96
CA ASP A 139 -6.40 9.71 -5.15
C ASP A 139 -7.11 11.04 -4.86
N GLY A 140 -7.17 11.48 -3.60
CA GLY A 140 -7.88 12.68 -3.19
C GLY A 140 -9.33 12.45 -2.75
N SER A 141 -9.90 11.26 -2.96
CA SER A 141 -11.31 10.98 -2.65
C SER A 141 -11.60 11.02 -1.16
N ILE A 142 -10.85 10.26 -0.34
CA ILE A 142 -11.03 10.28 1.13
C ILE A 142 -10.62 11.64 1.72
N GLN A 143 -9.57 12.27 1.16
CA GLN A 143 -9.12 13.60 1.55
C GLN A 143 -10.24 14.62 1.34
N GLY A 144 -10.90 14.59 0.17
CA GLY A 144 -12.04 15.46 -0.13
C GLY A 144 -13.22 15.25 0.80
N LEU A 145 -13.54 14.01 1.14
CA LEU A 145 -14.58 13.69 2.11
C LEU A 145 -14.25 14.27 3.49
N LEU A 146 -13.03 14.09 3.97
CA LEU A 146 -12.60 14.57 5.28
C LEU A 146 -12.55 16.10 5.34
N GLU A 147 -12.09 16.77 4.26
CA GLU A 147 -12.13 18.24 4.16
C GLU A 147 -13.55 18.77 4.19
N TRP A 148 -14.49 18.15 3.47
CA TRP A 148 -15.90 18.54 3.47
C TRP A 148 -16.49 18.54 4.89
N TYR A 149 -16.14 17.53 5.68
CA TYR A 149 -16.60 17.40 7.07
C TYR A 149 -15.70 18.13 8.09
N GLY A 150 -14.62 18.78 7.66
CA GLY A 150 -13.71 19.51 8.53
C GLY A 150 -12.96 18.62 9.52
N ILE A 151 -12.59 17.43 9.09
CA ILE A 151 -11.77 16.47 9.85
C ILE A 151 -10.33 16.60 9.36
N PRO A 152 -9.36 17.00 10.20
CA PRO A 152 -7.96 17.04 9.80
C PRO A 152 -7.42 15.63 9.62
N TYR A 153 -6.52 15.45 8.64
CA TYR A 153 -6.02 14.12 8.25
C TYR A 153 -4.52 14.12 7.94
N SER A 154 -3.92 12.94 7.94
CA SER A 154 -2.50 12.73 7.65
C SER A 154 -2.20 12.74 6.15
N GLY A 155 -1.00 13.22 5.80
CA GLY A 155 -0.48 13.18 4.42
C GLY A 155 -0.88 14.38 3.57
N SER A 156 -0.71 14.23 2.27
CA SER A 156 -0.91 15.28 1.27
C SER A 156 -2.40 15.59 1.03
N GLY A 157 -2.67 16.80 0.55
CA GLY A 157 -4.02 17.27 0.21
C GLY A 157 -4.57 16.67 -1.10
N ILE A 158 -5.77 17.10 -1.48
CA ILE A 158 -6.55 16.54 -2.60
C ILE A 158 -5.77 16.56 -3.92
N LEU A 159 -5.27 17.73 -4.31
CA LEU A 159 -4.61 17.90 -5.61
C LEU A 159 -3.34 17.03 -5.71
N ALA A 160 -2.48 17.11 -4.71
CA ALA A 160 -1.24 16.35 -4.65
C ALA A 160 -1.51 14.82 -4.69
N SER A 161 -2.54 14.35 -3.98
CA SER A 161 -2.96 12.96 -3.99
C SER A 161 -3.47 12.53 -5.37
N ALA A 162 -4.32 13.33 -6.02
CA ALA A 162 -4.83 13.03 -7.36
C ALA A 162 -3.72 12.99 -8.42
N MET A 163 -2.71 13.86 -8.32
CA MET A 163 -1.55 13.83 -9.19
C MET A 163 -0.63 12.63 -8.89
N GLY A 164 -0.46 12.30 -7.60
CA GLY A 164 0.42 11.25 -7.11
C GLY A 164 -0.03 9.84 -7.45
N ILE A 165 -1.29 9.60 -7.85
CA ILE A 165 -1.74 8.27 -8.27
C ILE A 165 -1.67 8.06 -9.79
N ASN A 166 -1.69 9.12 -10.57
CA ASN A 166 -1.74 9.04 -12.04
C ASN A 166 -0.33 9.13 -12.66
N LYS A 167 0.20 7.99 -13.08
CA LYS A 167 1.57 7.88 -13.63
C LYS A 167 1.80 8.68 -14.91
N ALA A 168 0.77 8.89 -15.72
CA ALA A 168 0.87 9.72 -16.92
C ALA A 168 1.03 11.21 -16.54
N ILE A 169 0.17 11.70 -15.63
CA ILE A 169 0.29 13.06 -15.10
C ILE A 169 1.62 13.24 -14.36
N GLN A 170 2.08 12.25 -13.62
CA GLN A 170 3.39 12.29 -12.98
C GLN A 170 4.49 12.55 -13.99
N LYS A 171 4.53 11.81 -15.10
CA LYS A 171 5.55 11.98 -16.16
C LYS A 171 5.46 13.36 -16.83
N ASP A 172 4.27 13.77 -17.24
CA ASP A 172 4.04 15.08 -17.84
C ASP A 172 4.51 16.21 -16.92
N PHE A 173 4.22 16.09 -15.63
CA PHE A 173 4.53 17.12 -14.65
C PHE A 173 6.03 17.15 -14.29
N GLN A 174 6.69 15.99 -14.20
CA GLN A 174 8.12 15.89 -13.97
C GLN A 174 8.94 16.58 -15.08
N THR A 175 8.49 16.53 -16.33
CA THR A 175 9.19 17.24 -17.44
C THR A 175 9.27 18.74 -17.20
N THR A 176 8.28 19.33 -16.53
CA THR A 176 8.26 20.77 -16.20
C THR A 176 9.21 21.14 -15.06
N ALA A 177 9.65 20.15 -14.27
CA ALA A 177 10.61 20.33 -13.17
C ALA A 177 12.08 20.22 -13.60
N ALA A 178 12.36 20.03 -14.89
CA ALA A 178 13.70 19.76 -15.41
C ALA A 178 14.39 18.54 -14.75
N LEU A 179 13.61 17.54 -14.34
CA LEU A 179 14.09 16.25 -13.85
C LEU A 179 14.22 15.28 -15.02
N TYR A 180 15.13 14.31 -14.89
CA TYR A 180 15.25 13.25 -15.89
C TYR A 180 13.99 12.40 -15.92
N VAL A 181 13.37 12.31 -17.10
CA VAL A 181 12.21 11.48 -17.38
C VAL A 181 12.57 10.58 -18.56
N ASN A 182 12.37 9.28 -18.40
CA ASN A 182 12.55 8.34 -19.51
C ASN A 182 11.44 8.51 -20.55
N ASP A 183 11.72 8.14 -21.80
CA ASP A 183 10.74 8.23 -22.90
C ASP A 183 9.50 7.42 -22.54
N TYR A 184 8.31 7.98 -22.78
CA TYR A 184 7.04 7.35 -22.50
C TYR A 184 5.96 7.77 -23.50
N THR A 185 4.90 6.96 -23.53
CA THR A 185 3.64 7.27 -24.20
C THR A 185 2.48 6.62 -23.45
N THR A 186 1.27 7.05 -23.77
CA THR A 186 0.05 6.49 -23.17
C THR A 186 -0.87 5.89 -24.23
N LEU A 187 -1.65 4.90 -23.85
CA LEU A 187 -2.67 4.29 -24.70
C LEU A 187 -3.97 4.18 -23.91
N GLN A 188 -5.05 4.73 -24.51
CA GLN A 188 -6.39 4.65 -23.93
C GLN A 188 -7.01 3.29 -24.20
N GLN A 189 -7.73 2.73 -23.23
CA GLN A 189 -8.43 1.46 -23.41
C GLN A 189 -9.39 1.48 -24.60
N ARG A 190 -10.19 2.56 -24.75
CA ARG A 190 -11.14 2.70 -25.86
C ARG A 190 -10.46 2.60 -27.22
N ASP A 191 -9.27 3.20 -27.37
CA ASP A 191 -8.53 3.23 -28.64
C ASP A 191 -7.99 1.82 -28.94
N TRP A 192 -7.43 1.15 -27.91
CA TRP A 192 -6.97 -0.24 -28.00
C TRP A 192 -8.07 -1.22 -28.38
N LEU A 193 -9.27 -1.05 -27.83
CA LEU A 193 -10.42 -1.93 -28.08
C LEU A 193 -11.05 -1.71 -29.45
N SER A 194 -10.99 -0.50 -29.99
CA SER A 194 -11.53 -0.18 -31.32
C SER A 194 -10.57 -0.50 -32.44
N ALA A 195 -9.27 -0.65 -32.13
CA ALA A 195 -8.22 -0.88 -33.12
C ALA A 195 -8.26 -2.29 -33.72
N ASP A 196 -8.06 -2.38 -35.02
CA ASP A 196 -7.86 -3.64 -35.71
C ASP A 196 -6.42 -4.18 -35.54
N THR A 197 -6.15 -5.38 -36.06
CA THR A 197 -4.84 -6.01 -35.97
C THR A 197 -3.75 -5.18 -36.67
N THR A 198 -4.08 -4.48 -37.75
CA THR A 198 -3.12 -3.65 -38.52
C THR A 198 -2.71 -2.43 -37.70
N GLU A 199 -3.66 -1.75 -37.08
CA GLU A 199 -3.40 -0.61 -36.20
C GLU A 199 -2.56 -1.02 -34.99
N LYS A 200 -2.87 -2.16 -34.36
CA LYS A 200 -2.06 -2.71 -33.25
C LYS A 200 -0.63 -3.06 -33.67
N GLN A 201 -0.44 -3.59 -34.88
CA GLN A 201 0.89 -3.82 -35.46
C GLN A 201 1.66 -2.52 -35.71
N GLN A 202 0.98 -1.46 -36.13
CA GLN A 202 1.60 -0.14 -36.29
C GLN A 202 2.11 0.40 -34.94
N TRP A 203 1.31 0.31 -33.87
CA TRP A 203 1.75 0.68 -32.52
C TRP A 203 2.93 -0.17 -32.04
N PHE A 204 2.90 -1.48 -32.27
CA PHE A 204 4.02 -2.36 -31.93
C PHE A 204 5.32 -1.93 -32.60
N VAL A 205 5.28 -1.65 -33.90
CA VAL A 205 6.45 -1.14 -34.65
C VAL A 205 6.89 0.23 -34.14
N GLN A 206 5.94 1.14 -33.92
CA GLN A 206 6.23 2.49 -33.43
C GLN A 206 6.89 2.44 -32.04
N PHE A 207 6.41 1.60 -31.12
CA PHE A 207 6.98 1.53 -29.77
C PHE A 207 8.35 0.84 -29.75
N ASN A 208 8.58 -0.15 -30.60
CA ASN A 208 9.92 -0.71 -30.77
C ASN A 208 10.91 0.32 -31.34
N VAL A 209 10.47 1.22 -32.22
CA VAL A 209 11.32 2.31 -32.71
C VAL A 209 11.57 3.36 -31.61
N MET A 210 10.55 3.68 -30.83
CA MET A 210 10.62 4.72 -29.79
C MET A 210 11.44 4.28 -28.57
N PHE A 211 11.24 3.05 -28.08
CA PHE A 211 11.79 2.57 -26.81
C PHE A 211 12.90 1.53 -26.98
N GLY A 212 13.15 1.07 -28.22
CA GLY A 212 14.06 -0.03 -28.50
C GLY A 212 13.43 -1.40 -28.14
N GLU A 213 14.28 -2.41 -27.97
CA GLU A 213 13.85 -3.79 -27.74
C GLU A 213 13.49 -4.10 -26.27
N ARG A 214 13.50 -3.08 -25.40
CA ARG A 214 13.22 -3.23 -23.97
C ARG A 214 12.36 -2.07 -23.48
N PHE A 215 11.13 -2.38 -23.10
CA PHE A 215 10.23 -1.36 -22.56
C PHE A 215 9.26 -1.97 -21.54
N VAL A 216 8.63 -1.12 -20.77
CA VAL A 216 7.71 -1.49 -19.70
C VAL A 216 6.30 -1.04 -20.08
N VAL A 217 5.33 -1.92 -19.87
CA VAL A 217 3.89 -1.62 -19.98
C VAL A 217 3.30 -1.69 -18.59
N LYS A 218 2.59 -0.66 -18.16
CA LYS A 218 2.00 -0.59 -16.82
C LYS A 218 0.66 0.17 -16.79
N PRO A 219 -0.27 -0.19 -15.90
CA PRO A 219 -1.48 0.60 -15.65
C PRO A 219 -1.13 2.01 -15.19
N ALA A 220 -1.93 3.01 -15.58
CA ALA A 220 -1.67 4.40 -15.20
C ALA A 220 -2.04 4.71 -13.74
N HIS A 221 -3.05 4.03 -13.16
CA HIS A 221 -3.62 4.37 -11.84
C HIS A 221 -3.44 3.29 -10.78
N GLN A 222 -2.72 2.19 -11.07
CA GLN A 222 -2.54 1.09 -10.11
C GLN A 222 -1.16 1.11 -9.46
N GLY A 223 -1.13 0.74 -8.17
CA GLY A 223 0.09 0.56 -7.40
C GLY A 223 0.64 -0.87 -7.40
N SER A 224 1.61 -1.13 -6.54
CA SER A 224 2.14 -2.47 -6.21
C SER A 224 2.57 -3.34 -7.39
N SER A 225 2.96 -2.75 -8.52
CA SER A 225 3.35 -3.44 -9.77
C SER A 225 2.27 -4.38 -10.35
N LEU A 226 1.01 -4.16 -10.01
CA LEU A 226 -0.11 -4.92 -10.58
C LEU A 226 -0.26 -4.58 -12.08
N GLY A 227 -0.41 -5.59 -12.92
CA GLY A 227 -0.56 -5.42 -14.37
C GLY A 227 0.69 -4.93 -15.10
N VAL A 228 1.86 -4.86 -14.43
CA VAL A 228 3.12 -4.43 -15.03
C VAL A 228 3.78 -5.57 -15.80
N SER A 229 4.20 -5.29 -17.02
CA SER A 229 4.97 -6.21 -17.86
C SER A 229 6.27 -5.57 -18.34
N ILE A 230 7.39 -6.27 -18.16
CA ILE A 230 8.69 -5.91 -18.71
C ILE A 230 8.89 -6.72 -19.99
N LEU A 231 8.92 -6.05 -21.12
CA LEU A 231 9.10 -6.66 -22.42
C LEU A 231 10.58 -6.59 -22.83
N LYS A 232 11.16 -7.75 -23.13
CA LYS A 232 12.53 -7.91 -23.62
C LYS A 232 12.46 -8.64 -24.97
N HIS A 233 12.83 -7.96 -26.05
CA HIS A 233 12.70 -8.47 -27.43
C HIS A 233 11.31 -9.06 -27.72
N PRO A 234 10.22 -8.28 -27.49
CA PRO A 234 8.88 -8.85 -27.62
C PRO A 234 8.53 -9.15 -29.07
N ASN A 235 7.76 -10.21 -29.26
CA ASN A 235 6.97 -10.38 -30.48
C ASN A 235 5.62 -9.65 -30.35
N PHE A 236 4.87 -9.61 -31.44
CA PHE A 236 3.58 -8.93 -31.48
C PHE A 236 2.56 -9.50 -30.48
N ASP A 237 2.52 -10.82 -30.32
CA ASP A 237 1.57 -11.48 -29.40
C ASP A 237 1.90 -11.17 -27.93
N ALA A 238 3.20 -11.17 -27.56
CA ALA A 238 3.64 -10.77 -26.23
C ALA A 238 3.32 -9.30 -25.93
N PHE A 239 3.45 -8.43 -26.92
CA PHE A 239 3.05 -7.03 -26.80
C PHE A 239 1.54 -6.89 -26.55
N CYS A 240 0.71 -7.56 -27.37
CA CYS A 240 -0.75 -7.51 -27.18
C CYS A 240 -1.16 -8.04 -25.80
N THR A 241 -0.56 -9.15 -25.36
CA THR A 241 -0.82 -9.73 -24.05
C THR A 241 -0.44 -8.76 -22.92
N ALA A 242 0.68 -8.06 -23.03
CA ALA A 242 1.13 -7.09 -22.02
C ALA A 242 0.18 -5.89 -21.94
N ILE A 243 -0.28 -5.36 -23.07
CA ILE A 243 -1.26 -4.25 -23.10
C ILE A 243 -2.60 -4.70 -22.50
N ASP A 244 -3.12 -5.87 -22.90
CA ASP A 244 -4.37 -6.41 -22.35
C ASP A 244 -4.25 -6.63 -20.82
N LEU A 245 -3.13 -7.20 -20.36
CA LEU A 245 -2.90 -7.40 -18.91
C LEU A 245 -2.86 -6.08 -18.14
N ALA A 246 -2.24 -5.04 -18.70
CA ALA A 246 -2.22 -3.72 -18.09
C ALA A 246 -3.60 -3.06 -18.03
N PHE A 247 -4.52 -3.43 -18.92
CA PHE A 247 -5.95 -3.09 -18.85
C PHE A 247 -6.77 -4.04 -17.96
N PHE A 248 -6.13 -4.98 -17.27
CA PHE A 248 -6.78 -6.04 -16.49
C PHE A 248 -7.73 -6.89 -17.33
N ARG A 249 -7.24 -7.29 -18.49
CA ARG A 249 -7.91 -8.18 -19.45
C ARG A 249 -7.03 -9.37 -19.74
N LEU A 250 -7.62 -10.54 -19.92
CA LEU A 250 -6.91 -11.77 -20.22
C LEU A 250 -7.72 -12.67 -21.15
N HIS A 251 -7.07 -13.19 -22.17
CA HIS A 251 -7.63 -14.20 -23.06
C HIS A 251 -7.26 -15.60 -22.57
N ILE A 252 -8.27 -16.44 -22.34
CA ILE A 252 -8.08 -17.86 -22.02
C ILE A 252 -8.31 -18.66 -23.30
N HIS A 253 -7.26 -19.33 -23.78
CA HIS A 253 -7.31 -20.11 -24.99
C HIS A 253 -7.70 -21.57 -24.72
N SER A 254 -8.63 -22.12 -25.53
CA SER A 254 -9.11 -23.51 -25.40
C SER A 254 -8.00 -24.53 -25.57
N SER A 255 -6.99 -24.28 -26.42
CA SER A 255 -5.84 -25.15 -26.61
C SER A 255 -5.05 -25.37 -25.32
N GLU A 256 -4.74 -24.27 -24.60
CA GLU A 256 -4.00 -24.36 -23.35
C GLU A 256 -4.87 -24.86 -22.18
N TRP A 257 -6.13 -24.42 -22.14
CA TRP A 257 -7.05 -24.79 -21.06
C TRP A 257 -7.37 -26.28 -21.04
N ASN A 258 -7.63 -26.87 -22.22
CA ASN A 258 -8.02 -28.26 -22.32
C ASN A 258 -6.87 -29.25 -22.09
N GLU A 259 -5.61 -28.80 -22.20
CA GLU A 259 -4.43 -29.62 -21.86
C GLU A 259 -4.20 -29.74 -20.35
N LYS A 260 -4.75 -28.81 -19.54
CA LYS A 260 -4.57 -28.77 -18.08
C LYS A 260 -5.44 -29.82 -17.38
N ASN A 261 -4.89 -30.43 -16.35
CA ASN A 261 -5.66 -31.28 -15.45
C ASN A 261 -6.51 -30.44 -14.46
N SER A 262 -7.40 -31.08 -13.71
CA SER A 262 -8.34 -30.39 -12.81
C SER A 262 -7.64 -29.59 -11.71
N GLU A 263 -6.51 -30.07 -11.17
CA GLU A 263 -5.76 -29.36 -10.13
C GLU A 263 -5.10 -28.08 -10.67
N GLU A 264 -4.54 -28.16 -11.88
CA GLU A 264 -3.96 -27.01 -12.56
C GLU A 264 -5.01 -25.93 -12.87
N LYS A 265 -6.18 -26.34 -13.36
CA LYS A 265 -7.31 -25.42 -13.62
C LYS A 265 -7.78 -24.73 -12.34
N ILE A 266 -7.94 -25.47 -11.24
CA ILE A 266 -8.29 -24.91 -9.93
C ILE A 266 -7.22 -23.92 -9.46
N LYS A 267 -5.95 -24.24 -9.65
CA LYS A 267 -4.84 -23.34 -9.31
C LYS A 267 -4.90 -22.05 -10.12
N ASP A 268 -5.14 -22.14 -11.43
CA ASP A 268 -5.25 -20.98 -12.31
C ASP A 268 -6.43 -20.11 -11.92
N ILE A 269 -7.61 -20.69 -11.67
CA ILE A 269 -8.77 -19.95 -11.21
C ILE A 269 -8.50 -19.23 -9.89
N LYS A 270 -7.84 -19.87 -8.93
CA LYS A 270 -7.44 -19.22 -7.68
C LYS A 270 -6.52 -18.03 -7.92
N GLN A 271 -5.57 -18.15 -8.82
CA GLN A 271 -4.65 -17.08 -9.16
C GLN A 271 -5.37 -15.93 -9.91
N LEU A 272 -6.21 -16.26 -10.86
CA LEU A 272 -6.98 -15.30 -11.65
C LEU A 272 -7.96 -14.49 -10.80
N THR A 273 -8.57 -15.13 -9.83
CA THR A 273 -9.57 -14.51 -8.94
C THR A 273 -8.97 -13.86 -7.70
N ASP A 274 -7.67 -13.98 -7.47
CA ASP A 274 -6.99 -13.27 -6.37
C ASP A 274 -6.71 -11.81 -6.78
N LEU A 275 -7.29 -10.88 -6.05
CA LEU A 275 -7.17 -9.44 -6.29
C LEU A 275 -5.71 -8.93 -6.27
N ARG A 276 -4.82 -9.62 -5.52
CA ARG A 276 -3.41 -9.24 -5.35
C ARG A 276 -2.51 -9.63 -6.52
N SER A 277 -2.91 -10.59 -7.34
CA SER A 277 -2.05 -11.16 -8.39
C SER A 277 -2.78 -11.43 -9.71
N GLY A 278 -4.10 -11.34 -9.71
CA GLY A 278 -4.96 -11.63 -10.86
C GLY A 278 -5.95 -10.50 -11.16
N LEU A 279 -7.03 -10.89 -11.81
CA LEU A 279 -8.12 -9.95 -12.15
C LEU A 279 -8.98 -9.58 -10.94
N GLY A 280 -9.02 -10.46 -9.91
CA GLY A 280 -9.92 -10.30 -8.77
C GLY A 280 -11.36 -10.72 -9.08
N LEU A 281 -12.23 -10.57 -8.08
CA LEU A 281 -13.69 -10.75 -8.22
C LEU A 281 -14.39 -9.49 -7.67
N PRO A 282 -15.56 -9.13 -8.26
CA PRO A 282 -16.21 -9.73 -9.44
C PRO A 282 -15.41 -9.49 -10.71
N LEU A 283 -15.59 -10.38 -11.71
CA LEU A 283 -15.00 -10.22 -13.02
C LEU A 283 -16.02 -10.54 -14.12
N LEU A 284 -15.73 -10.09 -15.33
CA LEU A 284 -16.52 -10.36 -16.52
C LEU A 284 -15.84 -11.47 -17.35
N ALA A 285 -16.61 -12.46 -17.82
CA ALA A 285 -16.20 -13.41 -18.84
C ALA A 285 -17.15 -13.28 -20.03
N ASP A 286 -16.64 -12.84 -21.18
CA ASP A 286 -17.45 -12.51 -22.38
C ASP A 286 -18.65 -11.61 -22.06
N GLY A 287 -18.48 -10.66 -21.14
CA GLY A 287 -19.51 -9.71 -20.69
C GLY A 287 -20.50 -10.25 -19.66
N LYS A 288 -20.38 -11.52 -19.24
CA LYS A 288 -21.15 -12.10 -18.13
C LYS A 288 -20.39 -11.94 -16.82
N GLU A 289 -21.07 -11.50 -15.78
CA GLU A 289 -20.50 -11.22 -14.47
C GLU A 289 -20.39 -12.47 -13.60
N PHE A 290 -19.24 -12.64 -12.92
CA PHE A 290 -18.94 -13.76 -12.05
C PHE A 290 -18.45 -13.27 -10.69
N TYR A 291 -19.05 -13.78 -9.64
CA TYR A 291 -18.76 -13.46 -8.25
C TYR A 291 -18.06 -14.59 -7.50
N LEU A 292 -18.09 -15.82 -8.03
CA LEU A 292 -17.53 -17.00 -7.39
C LEU A 292 -16.55 -17.69 -8.32
N PRO A 293 -15.39 -18.16 -7.79
CA PRO A 293 -14.42 -18.90 -8.59
C PRO A 293 -14.99 -20.20 -9.18
N SER A 294 -15.87 -20.90 -8.44
CA SER A 294 -16.52 -22.12 -8.92
C SER A 294 -17.35 -21.90 -10.18
N ASP A 295 -18.15 -20.83 -10.19
CA ASP A 295 -19.04 -20.50 -11.32
C ASP A 295 -18.21 -20.11 -12.55
N LEU A 296 -17.10 -19.41 -12.34
CA LEU A 296 -16.15 -19.10 -13.40
C LEU A 296 -15.50 -20.37 -13.97
N LEU A 297 -15.07 -21.31 -13.09
CA LEU A 297 -14.50 -22.58 -13.53
C LEU A 297 -15.50 -23.36 -14.39
N ASP A 298 -16.73 -23.53 -13.92
CA ASP A 298 -17.78 -24.24 -14.64
C ASP A 298 -18.09 -23.59 -15.99
N TYR A 299 -18.12 -22.26 -16.04
CA TYR A 299 -18.31 -21.51 -17.28
C TYR A 299 -17.18 -21.76 -18.29
N LEU A 300 -15.92 -21.67 -17.86
CA LEU A 300 -14.75 -21.94 -18.71
C LEU A 300 -14.73 -23.39 -19.20
N GLU A 301 -15.02 -24.36 -18.32
CA GLU A 301 -15.11 -25.79 -18.67
C GLU A 301 -16.17 -26.09 -19.74
N GLN A 302 -17.27 -25.35 -19.73
CA GLN A 302 -18.33 -25.54 -20.73
C GLN A 302 -18.02 -24.78 -22.02
N THR A 303 -17.61 -23.52 -21.92
CA THR A 303 -17.48 -22.62 -23.06
C THR A 303 -16.28 -22.96 -23.93
N LEU A 304 -15.13 -23.28 -23.33
CA LEU A 304 -13.90 -23.61 -24.06
C LEU A 304 -13.90 -24.99 -24.73
N LYS A 305 -14.98 -25.79 -24.58
CA LYS A 305 -15.23 -26.97 -25.42
C LYS A 305 -15.66 -26.60 -26.83
N THR A 306 -16.30 -25.44 -27.00
CA THR A 306 -16.91 -25.04 -28.27
C THR A 306 -16.34 -23.73 -28.81
N GLN A 307 -15.82 -22.88 -27.97
CA GLN A 307 -15.20 -21.60 -28.34
C GLN A 307 -13.68 -21.68 -28.25
N PRO A 308 -12.93 -21.05 -29.17
CA PRO A 308 -11.47 -21.06 -29.16
C PRO A 308 -10.89 -20.22 -28.01
N THR A 309 -11.60 -19.20 -27.55
CA THR A 309 -11.10 -18.23 -26.57
C THR A 309 -12.25 -17.65 -25.76
N VAL A 310 -12.01 -17.37 -24.48
CA VAL A 310 -12.87 -16.59 -23.59
C VAL A 310 -12.09 -15.37 -23.11
N LEU A 311 -12.69 -14.20 -23.20
CA LEU A 311 -12.13 -12.95 -22.68
C LEU A 311 -12.56 -12.75 -21.24
N LEU A 312 -11.61 -12.68 -20.33
CA LEU A 312 -11.80 -12.26 -18.94
C LEU A 312 -11.43 -10.78 -18.78
N GLN A 313 -12.20 -10.05 -17.99
CA GLN A 313 -11.93 -8.65 -17.68
C GLN A 313 -12.27 -8.36 -16.21
N ALA A 314 -11.41 -7.64 -15.51
CA ALA A 314 -11.72 -7.18 -14.17
C ALA A 314 -12.88 -6.17 -14.19
N HIS A 315 -13.67 -6.15 -13.14
CA HIS A 315 -14.77 -5.18 -13.01
C HIS A 315 -14.22 -3.74 -12.87
N ASP A 316 -13.14 -3.58 -12.11
CA ASP A 316 -12.37 -2.34 -11.95
C ASP A 316 -11.21 -2.26 -12.95
N SER A 317 -11.53 -2.33 -14.25
CA SER A 317 -10.53 -2.28 -15.32
C SER A 317 -9.86 -0.89 -15.43
N GLU A 318 -8.61 -0.89 -15.93
CA GLU A 318 -7.84 0.32 -16.15
C GLU A 318 -8.30 1.04 -17.44
N SER A 319 -8.39 2.37 -17.39
CA SER A 319 -8.79 3.18 -18.56
C SER A 319 -7.63 3.59 -19.46
N MET A 320 -6.40 3.63 -18.90
CA MET A 320 -5.21 4.09 -19.60
C MET A 320 -3.99 3.29 -19.14
N VAL A 321 -3.13 2.95 -20.09
CA VAL A 321 -1.83 2.33 -19.81
C VAL A 321 -0.70 3.27 -20.20
N LEU A 322 0.40 3.18 -19.47
CA LEU A 322 1.66 3.86 -19.74
C LEU A 322 2.64 2.84 -20.33
N ILE A 323 3.30 3.22 -21.42
CA ILE A 323 4.40 2.48 -22.05
C ILE A 323 5.63 3.37 -21.95
N GLU A 324 6.75 2.84 -21.44
CA GLU A 324 7.95 3.61 -21.20
C GLU A 324 9.23 2.81 -21.45
N SER A 325 10.31 3.51 -21.80
CA SER A 325 11.63 2.88 -21.92
C SER A 325 12.09 2.32 -20.58
N MET A 326 12.77 1.17 -20.62
CA MET A 326 13.32 0.54 -19.43
C MET A 326 14.55 1.32 -18.94
N ILE A 327 14.57 1.68 -17.65
CA ILE A 327 15.73 2.30 -17.02
C ILE A 327 16.62 1.19 -16.46
N GLU A 328 17.92 1.22 -16.83
CA GLU A 328 18.94 0.34 -16.26
C GLU A 328 19.67 1.07 -15.12
N GLY A 329 19.75 0.45 -13.95
CA GLY A 329 20.39 1.04 -12.78
C GLY A 329 19.95 0.39 -11.47
N LYS A 330 20.45 0.92 -10.36
CA LYS A 330 20.01 0.53 -9.02
C LYS A 330 18.69 1.19 -8.69
N GLU A 331 17.70 0.38 -8.34
CA GLU A 331 16.40 0.86 -7.86
C GLU A 331 16.51 1.32 -6.41
N PHE A 332 15.93 2.47 -6.10
CA PHE A 332 15.85 3.01 -4.76
C PHE A 332 14.45 3.50 -4.40
N SER A 333 14.21 3.62 -3.10
CA SER A 333 13.05 4.31 -2.53
C SER A 333 13.53 5.34 -1.51
N CYS A 334 12.98 6.54 -1.56
CA CYS A 334 13.34 7.64 -0.67
C CYS A 334 12.09 8.24 -0.03
N ILE A 335 12.05 8.31 1.30
CA ILE A 335 11.00 9.01 2.04
C ILE A 335 11.44 10.47 2.19
N VAL A 336 10.57 11.38 1.79
CA VAL A 336 10.70 12.81 2.07
C VAL A 336 9.67 13.18 3.12
N VAL A 337 10.09 13.91 4.14
CA VAL A 337 9.20 14.42 5.21
C VAL A 337 9.31 15.94 5.29
N ALA A 338 8.23 16.61 5.64
CA ALA A 338 8.28 18.03 5.97
C ALA A 338 8.87 18.25 7.37
N ASP A 339 9.60 19.34 7.56
CA ASP A 339 9.94 19.84 8.88
C ASP A 339 8.78 20.65 9.51
N ALA A 340 9.01 21.30 10.64
CA ALA A 340 7.99 22.08 11.33
C ALA A 340 7.52 23.31 10.54
N ASP A 341 8.32 23.80 9.63
CA ASP A 341 8.06 24.96 8.79
C ASP A 341 7.52 24.57 7.40
N GLY A 342 7.39 23.27 7.14
CA GLY A 342 6.91 22.72 5.87
C GLY A 342 8.00 22.48 4.83
N ASN A 343 9.28 22.70 5.16
CA ASN A 343 10.37 22.43 4.22
C ASN A 343 10.64 20.92 4.08
N PRO A 344 10.88 20.42 2.88
CA PRO A 344 11.15 19.00 2.68
C PRO A 344 12.53 18.59 3.18
N PHE A 345 12.58 17.43 3.80
CA PHE A 345 13.81 16.76 4.23
C PHE A 345 13.76 15.30 3.78
N ALA A 346 14.62 14.91 2.86
CA ALA A 346 14.71 13.55 2.39
C ALA A 346 15.52 12.67 3.36
N LEU A 347 14.97 11.53 3.74
CA LEU A 347 15.62 10.53 4.58
C LEU A 347 16.69 9.78 3.76
N PRO A 348 17.61 9.03 4.39
CA PRO A 348 18.57 8.22 3.65
C PRO A 348 17.86 7.20 2.74
N PRO A 349 18.10 7.23 1.41
CA PRO A 349 17.40 6.35 0.49
C PRO A 349 17.77 4.88 0.67
N THR A 350 16.83 3.99 0.40
CA THR A 350 17.01 2.53 0.48
C THR A 350 17.17 1.94 -0.90
N GLU A 351 18.22 1.14 -1.14
CA GLU A 351 18.39 0.31 -2.33
C GLU A 351 17.45 -0.91 -2.26
N ILE A 352 16.80 -1.22 -3.38
CA ILE A 352 15.94 -2.39 -3.55
C ILE A 352 16.70 -3.42 -4.39
N ARG A 353 17.23 -4.48 -3.75
CA ARG A 353 17.91 -5.57 -4.44
C ARG A 353 16.93 -6.69 -4.74
N LYS A 354 16.74 -6.96 -6.02
CA LYS A 354 15.78 -7.96 -6.50
C LYS A 354 16.46 -9.30 -6.74
N SER A 355 15.71 -10.38 -6.50
CA SER A 355 16.09 -11.72 -6.96
C SER A 355 15.63 -12.04 -8.39
N GLY A 356 14.87 -11.13 -9.04
CA GLY A 356 14.31 -11.24 -10.38
C GLY A 356 14.11 -9.87 -11.05
N ASP A 357 13.58 -9.87 -12.27
CA ASP A 357 13.46 -8.65 -13.09
C ASP A 357 12.39 -7.65 -12.57
N LEU A 358 11.36 -8.13 -11.86
CA LEU A 358 10.25 -7.30 -11.40
C LEU A 358 10.13 -7.34 -9.86
N PHE A 359 9.99 -6.17 -9.25
CA PHE A 359 9.62 -6.02 -7.84
C PHE A 359 8.09 -6.05 -7.71
N ASP A 360 7.54 -7.25 -7.82
CA ASP A 360 6.10 -7.50 -7.79
C ASP A 360 5.49 -7.37 -6.38
N TYR A 361 4.15 -7.50 -6.29
CA TYR A 361 3.42 -7.45 -5.02
C TYR A 361 4.00 -8.41 -3.96
N ARG A 362 4.35 -9.65 -4.36
CA ARG A 362 4.88 -10.66 -3.43
C ARG A 362 6.25 -10.27 -2.91
N SER A 363 7.13 -9.79 -3.81
CA SER A 363 8.49 -9.34 -3.46
C SER A 363 8.48 -8.08 -2.58
N LYS A 364 7.45 -7.22 -2.73
CA LYS A 364 7.30 -6.00 -1.91
C LYS A 364 6.88 -6.31 -0.46
N TYR A 365 6.01 -7.29 -0.27
CA TYR A 365 5.29 -7.46 1.00
C TYR A 365 5.52 -8.79 1.70
N LEU A 366 6.14 -9.79 1.05
CA LEU A 366 6.49 -11.04 1.72
C LEU A 366 7.97 -11.02 2.18
N PRO A 367 8.25 -11.40 3.43
CA PRO A 367 9.61 -11.45 3.96
C PRO A 367 10.54 -12.37 3.15
N GLY A 368 11.78 -11.95 2.95
CA GLY A 368 12.83 -12.78 2.34
C GLY A 368 12.85 -12.84 0.81
N LEU A 369 11.93 -12.17 0.09
CA LEU A 369 11.91 -12.14 -1.37
C LEU A 369 12.64 -10.94 -1.98
N SER A 370 12.93 -9.91 -1.19
CA SER A 370 13.78 -8.77 -1.58
C SER A 370 14.72 -8.42 -0.45
N ASN A 371 15.92 -7.96 -0.80
CA ASN A 371 16.89 -7.42 0.17
C ASN A 371 16.87 -5.89 0.07
N LYS A 372 16.72 -5.22 1.22
CA LYS A 372 16.69 -3.77 1.35
C LYS A 372 17.96 -3.29 2.03
N VAL A 373 18.66 -2.36 1.42
CA VAL A 373 19.92 -1.80 1.97
C VAL A 373 19.75 -0.31 2.21
N THR A 374 19.76 0.10 3.48
CA THR A 374 19.63 1.50 3.91
C THR A 374 20.86 1.92 4.70
N PRO A 375 21.57 3.00 4.33
CA PRO A 375 21.44 3.75 3.06
C PRO A 375 21.82 2.92 1.83
N ILE A 376 21.39 3.35 0.64
CA ILE A 376 21.83 2.77 -0.63
C ILE A 376 23.36 2.77 -0.76
N GLU A 377 23.93 1.71 -1.30
CA GLU A 377 25.38 1.57 -1.49
C GLU A 377 25.84 2.17 -2.84
N VAL A 378 26.04 3.48 -2.85
CA VAL A 378 26.59 4.26 -3.96
C VAL A 378 27.54 5.32 -3.42
N ASP A 379 28.16 6.11 -4.30
CA ASP A 379 28.99 7.25 -3.89
C ASP A 379 28.18 8.19 -2.97
N PRO A 380 28.75 8.65 -1.85
CA PRO A 380 28.07 9.57 -0.92
C PRO A 380 27.57 10.87 -1.59
N ALA A 381 28.20 11.36 -2.64
CA ALA A 381 27.74 12.50 -3.40
C ALA A 381 26.39 12.18 -4.07
N TRP A 382 26.26 11.02 -4.67
CA TRP A 382 25.04 10.57 -5.32
C TRP A 382 23.87 10.38 -4.33
N ILE A 383 24.16 9.99 -3.08
CA ILE A 383 23.13 9.97 -2.02
C ILE A 383 22.58 11.37 -1.78
N THR A 384 23.45 12.38 -1.79
CA THR A 384 23.04 13.78 -1.65
C THR A 384 22.19 14.22 -2.83
N ASP A 385 22.63 13.92 -4.06
CA ASP A 385 21.92 14.26 -5.29
C ASP A 385 20.53 13.59 -5.36
N ILE A 386 20.41 12.31 -4.96
CA ILE A 386 19.12 11.61 -4.85
C ILE A 386 18.19 12.36 -3.89
N ARG A 387 18.71 12.73 -2.72
CA ARG A 387 17.91 13.42 -1.69
C ARG A 387 17.45 14.80 -2.16
N GLU A 388 18.31 15.56 -2.81
CA GLU A 388 17.99 16.87 -3.39
C GLU A 388 16.95 16.74 -4.51
N ALA A 389 17.11 15.78 -5.42
CA ALA A 389 16.14 15.52 -6.49
C ALA A 389 14.77 15.12 -5.92
N CYS A 390 14.73 14.28 -4.89
CA CYS A 390 13.49 13.91 -4.20
C CYS A 390 12.82 15.10 -3.51
N CYS A 391 13.59 15.98 -2.83
CA CYS A 391 13.05 17.21 -2.23
C CYS A 391 12.53 18.16 -3.30
N HIS A 392 13.22 18.30 -4.42
CA HIS A 392 12.77 19.12 -5.54
C HIS A 392 11.44 18.60 -6.11
N LEU A 393 11.34 17.29 -6.37
CA LEU A 393 10.11 16.68 -6.85
C LEU A 393 8.95 16.87 -5.86
N TYR A 394 9.21 16.67 -4.57
CA TYR A 394 8.23 16.87 -3.49
C TYR A 394 7.61 18.27 -3.53
N LEU A 395 8.44 19.30 -3.63
CA LEU A 395 8.00 20.70 -3.72
C LEU A 395 7.25 20.96 -5.03
N HIS A 396 7.75 20.43 -6.15
CA HIS A 396 7.16 20.65 -7.46
C HIS A 396 5.75 20.08 -7.56
N PHE A 397 5.49 18.89 -6.95
CA PHE A 397 4.17 18.27 -6.89
C PHE A 397 3.26 18.87 -5.81
N GLY A 398 3.75 19.79 -5.00
CA GLY A 398 3.01 20.34 -3.87
C GLY A 398 2.66 19.26 -2.85
N PHE A 399 3.51 18.26 -2.68
CA PHE A 399 3.32 17.28 -1.63
C PHE A 399 3.43 17.92 -0.26
N GLU A 400 2.71 17.38 0.70
CA GLU A 400 2.67 17.87 2.07
C GLU A 400 2.97 16.71 3.03
N VAL A 401 3.51 17.04 4.21
CA VAL A 401 3.75 16.12 5.32
C VAL A 401 4.82 15.08 5.03
N TYR A 402 4.57 14.17 4.10
CA TYR A 402 5.54 13.17 3.64
C TYR A 402 5.16 12.66 2.24
N ALA A 403 6.15 12.09 1.57
CA ALA A 403 5.97 11.32 0.34
C ALA A 403 6.99 10.18 0.28
N ARG A 404 6.69 9.13 -0.48
CA ARG A 404 7.64 8.10 -0.88
C ARG A 404 7.92 8.29 -2.37
N ILE A 405 9.17 8.48 -2.71
CA ILE A 405 9.60 8.69 -4.09
C ILE A 405 10.51 7.52 -4.46
N ASP A 406 10.06 6.72 -5.40
CA ASP A 406 10.82 5.60 -5.95
C ASP A 406 11.62 6.09 -7.16
N GLY A 407 12.76 5.47 -7.47
CA GLY A 407 13.59 5.90 -8.60
C GLY A 407 14.71 4.93 -8.92
N PHE A 408 15.50 5.31 -9.92
CA PHE A 408 16.68 4.57 -10.37
C PHE A 408 17.87 5.50 -10.42
N ILE A 409 19.05 4.98 -10.08
CA ILE A 409 20.32 5.63 -10.33
C ILE A 409 21.14 4.75 -11.26
N THR A 410 21.59 5.32 -12.39
CA THR A 410 22.41 4.61 -13.36
C THR A 410 23.85 4.47 -12.88
N ASP A 411 24.64 3.66 -13.59
CA ASP A 411 26.07 3.49 -13.31
C ASP A 411 26.89 4.78 -13.57
N ASP A 412 26.35 5.70 -14.36
CA ASP A 412 26.94 7.03 -14.63
C ASP A 412 26.46 8.11 -13.64
N GLY A 413 25.58 7.75 -12.68
CA GLY A 413 25.06 8.66 -11.66
C GLY A 413 23.85 9.50 -12.07
N GLU A 414 23.22 9.21 -13.22
CA GLU A 414 21.95 9.84 -13.60
C GLU A 414 20.79 9.32 -12.74
N ILE A 415 19.96 10.24 -12.27
CA ILE A 415 18.85 9.95 -11.35
C ILE A 415 17.52 10.10 -12.08
N PHE A 416 16.81 9.00 -12.23
CA PHE A 416 15.44 8.96 -12.77
C PHE A 416 14.47 8.76 -11.62
N LEU A 417 13.66 9.77 -11.31
CA LEU A 417 12.58 9.65 -10.34
C LEU A 417 11.37 9.03 -11.02
N ASN A 418 10.80 8.03 -10.37
CA ASN A 418 9.68 7.27 -10.88
C ASN A 418 8.69 7.02 -9.75
N ASP A 419 7.40 7.00 -10.06
CA ASP A 419 6.32 6.60 -9.15
C ASP A 419 6.32 7.34 -7.78
N PRO A 420 6.22 8.70 -7.75
CA PRO A 420 6.09 9.44 -6.50
C PRO A 420 4.73 9.16 -5.86
N ASN A 421 4.75 8.70 -4.60
CA ASN A 421 3.57 8.29 -3.85
C ASN A 421 3.33 9.22 -2.66
N THR A 422 2.08 9.67 -2.46
CA THR A 422 1.69 10.49 -1.30
C THR A 422 1.50 9.68 -0.03
N THR A 423 1.51 8.34 -0.14
CA THR A 423 1.42 7.41 0.98
C THR A 423 2.53 6.36 0.87
N SER A 424 2.99 5.84 1.98
CA SER A 424 3.94 4.72 2.03
C SER A 424 3.34 3.56 2.79
N GLY A 425 3.64 2.33 2.38
CA GLY A 425 3.30 1.17 3.18
C GLY A 425 3.86 1.31 4.59
N MET A 426 3.00 1.14 5.61
CA MET A 426 3.34 1.34 7.02
C MET A 426 3.52 0.02 7.78
N MET A 427 3.91 -1.04 7.08
CA MET A 427 4.29 -2.30 7.75
C MET A 427 5.61 -2.15 8.50
N PRO A 428 5.90 -2.98 9.53
CA PRO A 428 7.13 -2.88 10.30
C PRO A 428 8.42 -2.93 9.46
N SER A 429 8.42 -3.72 8.37
CA SER A 429 9.54 -3.84 7.42
C SER A 429 9.50 -2.82 6.28
N SER A 430 8.71 -1.74 6.38
CA SER A 430 8.58 -0.74 5.32
C SER A 430 9.75 0.24 5.30
N PHE A 431 10.02 0.82 4.14
CA PHE A 431 10.99 1.92 3.98
C PHE A 431 10.69 3.09 4.92
N PHE A 432 9.41 3.33 5.20
CA PHE A 432 8.91 4.39 6.04
C PHE A 432 9.55 4.38 7.45
N PHE A 433 9.59 3.22 8.10
CA PHE A 433 10.19 3.09 9.42
C PHE A 433 11.69 2.83 9.39
N HIS A 434 12.21 2.10 8.39
CA HIS A 434 13.63 1.85 8.25
C HIS A 434 14.43 3.13 8.06
N GLN A 435 13.97 4.02 7.16
CA GLN A 435 14.64 5.29 6.90
C GLN A 435 14.49 6.27 8.08
N ALA A 436 13.34 6.26 8.77
CA ALA A 436 13.16 7.05 10.00
C ALA A 436 14.15 6.60 11.11
N ALA A 437 14.43 5.30 11.20
CA ALA A 437 15.40 4.77 12.16
C ALA A 437 16.84 5.25 11.90
N GLU A 438 17.23 5.50 10.65
CA GLU A 438 18.55 6.06 10.30
C GLU A 438 18.76 7.46 10.87
N ILE A 439 17.68 8.21 11.11
CA ILE A 439 17.73 9.52 11.78
C ILE A 439 17.34 9.45 13.27
N GLY A 440 17.25 8.23 13.84
CA GLY A 440 17.01 8.01 15.27
C GLY A 440 15.56 8.06 15.71
N LEU A 441 14.60 8.04 14.78
CA LEU A 441 13.17 8.01 15.08
C LEU A 441 12.63 6.58 15.08
N ASN A 442 12.09 6.14 16.21
CA ASN A 442 11.33 4.90 16.28
C ASN A 442 9.92 5.10 15.66
N PRO A 443 9.17 4.02 15.39
CA PRO A 443 7.85 4.13 14.77
C PRO A 443 6.89 5.07 15.51
N SER A 444 6.87 5.05 16.84
CA SER A 444 6.00 5.90 17.65
C SER A 444 6.33 7.40 17.50
N ALA A 445 7.60 7.74 17.55
CA ALA A 445 8.07 9.12 17.37
C ALA A 445 7.82 9.61 15.94
N PHE A 446 8.04 8.73 14.95
CA PHE A 446 7.81 9.08 13.55
C PHE A 446 6.32 9.30 13.24
N LEU A 447 5.42 8.46 13.73
CA LEU A 447 3.97 8.65 13.60
C LEU A 447 3.51 9.95 14.28
N SER A 448 4.09 10.30 15.43
CA SER A 448 3.83 11.57 16.10
C SER A 448 4.29 12.77 15.26
N LEU A 449 5.47 12.68 14.62
CA LEU A 449 5.97 13.70 13.69
C LEU A 449 4.98 13.89 12.52
N ILE A 450 4.51 12.80 11.91
CA ILE A 450 3.52 12.84 10.82
C ILE A 450 2.22 13.52 11.28
N TYR A 451 1.73 13.19 12.47
CA TYR A 451 0.55 13.83 13.04
C TYR A 451 0.71 15.36 13.16
N PHE A 452 1.81 15.82 13.79
CA PHE A 452 2.04 17.25 14.00
C PHE A 452 2.22 18.01 12.69
N ASN A 453 2.96 17.45 11.74
CA ASN A 453 3.16 18.08 10.43
C ASN A 453 1.87 18.09 9.63
N SER A 454 1.02 17.08 9.75
CA SER A 454 -0.30 17.05 9.12
C SER A 454 -1.21 18.14 9.66
N LEU A 455 -1.26 18.33 10.98
CA LEU A 455 -2.06 19.44 11.56
C LEU A 455 -1.58 20.80 11.07
N ARG A 456 -0.26 21.04 11.01
CA ARG A 456 0.29 22.30 10.51
C ARG A 456 -0.08 22.52 9.04
N ALA A 457 0.08 21.48 8.20
CA ALA A 457 -0.31 21.54 6.81
C ALA A 457 -1.81 21.89 6.68
N ARG A 458 -2.69 21.19 7.41
CA ARG A 458 -4.14 21.46 7.35
C ARG A 458 -4.54 22.84 7.90
N ILE A 459 -3.82 23.38 8.88
CA ILE A 459 -4.03 24.75 9.36
C ILE A 459 -3.78 25.77 8.23
N HIS A 460 -2.79 25.51 7.37
CA HIS A 460 -2.45 26.41 6.27
C HIS A 460 -3.28 26.18 5.00
N SER A 461 -3.56 24.93 4.64
CA SER A 461 -4.19 24.60 3.37
C SER A 461 -5.73 24.52 3.44
N HIS A 462 -6.32 24.17 4.58
CA HIS A 462 -7.76 23.98 4.69
C HIS A 462 -8.51 25.31 4.91
N PRO A 463 -9.65 25.56 4.23
CA PRO A 463 -10.44 26.80 4.42
C PRO A 463 -10.88 27.07 5.87
N LYS A 464 -11.08 26.00 6.64
CA LYS A 464 -11.42 26.06 8.08
C LYS A 464 -10.21 25.76 8.98
N GLY A 465 -8.98 25.91 8.48
CA GLY A 465 -7.76 25.51 9.18
C GLY A 465 -7.59 26.13 10.57
N GLN A 466 -8.12 27.34 10.76
CA GLN A 466 -8.09 28.00 12.07
C GLN A 466 -8.76 27.18 13.20
N LEU A 467 -9.74 26.32 12.87
CA LEU A 467 -10.38 25.44 13.85
C LEU A 467 -9.40 24.37 14.38
N PHE A 468 -8.36 24.05 13.63
CA PHE A 468 -7.37 23.04 14.02
C PHE A 468 -6.26 23.58 14.94
N HIS A 469 -6.17 24.91 15.09
CA HIS A 469 -5.23 25.53 16.03
C HIS A 469 -5.46 25.08 17.48
N SER A 470 -6.70 24.98 17.90
CA SER A 470 -7.04 24.51 19.25
C SER A 470 -6.56 23.07 19.49
N LEU A 471 -6.68 22.21 18.48
CA LEU A 471 -6.21 20.82 18.54
C LEU A 471 -4.67 20.76 18.60
N LEU A 472 -3.97 21.61 17.83
CA LEU A 472 -2.51 21.70 17.87
C LEU A 472 -2.03 22.15 19.25
N LEU A 473 -2.63 23.21 19.82
CA LEU A 473 -2.31 23.68 21.17
C LEU A 473 -2.60 22.63 22.25
N GLN A 474 -3.73 21.92 22.15
CA GLN A 474 -4.05 20.82 23.05
C GLN A 474 -2.96 19.72 23.00
N SER A 475 -2.53 19.35 21.80
CA SER A 475 -1.50 18.33 21.59
C SER A 475 -0.14 18.76 22.17
N GLN A 476 0.26 20.03 21.96
CA GLN A 476 1.47 20.60 22.54
C GLN A 476 1.43 20.65 24.07
N ASN A 477 0.27 21.00 24.64
CA ASN A 477 0.07 20.98 26.08
C ASN A 477 0.16 19.56 26.67
N LEU A 478 -0.35 18.55 25.96
CA LEU A 478 -0.20 17.15 26.38
C LEU A 478 1.27 16.74 26.44
N ILE A 479 2.08 17.10 25.43
CA ILE A 479 3.52 16.84 25.43
C ILE A 479 4.21 17.56 26.60
N SER A 480 3.94 18.85 26.78
CA SER A 480 4.56 19.67 27.85
C SER A 480 4.25 19.11 29.24
N ASN A 481 3.01 18.69 29.46
CA ASN A 481 2.59 18.07 30.72
C ASN A 481 3.19 16.68 30.92
N ALA A 482 3.31 15.89 29.85
CA ALA A 482 3.99 14.59 29.91
C ALA A 482 5.47 14.72 30.30
N HIS A 483 6.15 15.77 29.83
CA HIS A 483 7.54 16.08 30.25
C HIS A 483 7.62 16.68 31.66
N GLY A 484 6.63 17.47 32.08
CA GLY A 484 6.58 18.11 33.40
C GLY A 484 6.17 17.16 34.53
N GLN A 485 5.32 16.19 34.25
CA GLN A 485 5.01 15.08 35.15
C GLN A 485 5.96 13.93 34.84
N SER A 486 7.20 14.03 35.30
CA SER A 486 8.21 12.96 35.19
C SER A 486 7.77 11.72 36.00
N THR A 487 6.72 11.04 35.55
CA THR A 487 6.56 9.63 35.86
C THR A 487 7.64 8.93 35.07
N GLN A 488 8.74 8.61 35.74
CA GLN A 488 9.89 7.93 35.17
C GLN A 488 9.37 6.60 34.59
N LYS A 489 9.22 6.52 33.25
CA LYS A 489 8.79 5.28 32.59
C LYS A 489 9.68 4.13 33.07
N LYS A 490 9.11 2.99 33.34
CA LYS A 490 9.85 1.79 33.73
C LYS A 490 10.74 1.36 32.57
N LYS A 491 12.05 1.30 32.79
CA LYS A 491 13.01 0.84 31.79
C LYS A 491 12.91 -0.68 31.66
N ILE A 492 12.63 -1.15 30.46
CA ILE A 492 12.48 -2.57 30.14
C ILE A 492 13.58 -2.97 29.18
N ALA A 493 14.51 -3.84 29.60
CA ALA A 493 15.49 -4.42 28.70
C ALA A 493 14.82 -5.45 27.79
N VAL A 494 14.82 -5.19 26.47
CA VAL A 494 14.37 -6.13 25.45
C VAL A 494 15.61 -6.85 24.93
N ILE A 495 15.84 -8.06 25.45
CA ILE A 495 17.03 -8.86 25.10
C ILE A 495 16.69 -9.72 23.88
N MET A 496 17.52 -9.60 22.83
CA MET A 496 17.34 -10.30 21.56
C MET A 496 18.68 -10.80 21.01
N GLY A 497 18.65 -11.68 20.01
CA GLY A 497 19.85 -12.33 19.46
C GLY A 497 20.10 -13.68 20.13
N GLY A 498 21.30 -13.89 20.63
CA GLY A 498 21.73 -15.14 21.24
C GLY A 498 22.63 -15.98 20.33
N TYR A 499 22.99 -17.17 20.80
CA TYR A 499 23.91 -18.08 20.11
C TYR A 499 23.23 -19.35 19.60
N SER A 500 21.91 -19.43 19.69
CA SER A 500 21.14 -20.56 19.10
C SER A 500 20.95 -20.37 17.59
N PHE A 501 20.57 -21.44 16.91
CA PHE A 501 20.19 -21.39 15.49
C PHE A 501 18.94 -20.50 15.24
N GLU A 502 18.13 -20.24 16.26
CA GLU A 502 16.92 -19.42 16.20
C GLU A 502 17.17 -17.92 16.54
N ARG A 503 18.44 -17.47 16.56
CA ARG A 503 18.77 -16.08 16.92
C ARG A 503 18.09 -15.03 16.05
N HIS A 504 17.80 -15.33 14.76
CA HIS A 504 17.09 -14.45 13.86
C HIS A 504 15.61 -14.29 14.27
N ILE A 505 14.95 -15.37 14.70
CA ILE A 505 13.58 -15.33 15.25
C ILE A 505 13.54 -14.50 16.53
N SER A 506 14.58 -14.63 17.36
CA SER A 506 14.75 -13.80 18.55
C SER A 506 14.89 -12.31 18.22
N MET A 507 15.59 -11.96 17.13
CA MET A 507 15.69 -10.57 16.67
C MET A 507 14.33 -10.03 16.22
N GLU A 508 13.57 -10.76 15.42
CA GLU A 508 12.24 -10.36 14.97
C GLU A 508 11.26 -10.20 16.14
N SER A 509 11.25 -11.16 17.05
CA SER A 509 10.41 -11.10 18.25
C SER A 509 10.77 -9.92 19.13
N GLY A 510 12.07 -9.67 19.31
CA GLY A 510 12.58 -8.54 20.10
C GLY A 510 12.21 -7.20 19.46
N ARG A 511 12.30 -7.08 18.13
CA ARG A 511 11.87 -5.90 17.37
C ARG A 511 10.38 -5.61 17.64
N ASN A 512 9.51 -6.60 17.44
CA ASN A 512 8.07 -6.46 17.67
C ASN A 512 7.74 -6.02 19.11
N ILE A 513 8.42 -6.61 20.11
CA ILE A 513 8.26 -6.23 21.51
C ILE A 513 8.72 -4.78 21.74
N TYR A 514 9.89 -4.41 21.20
CA TYR A 514 10.44 -3.07 21.33
C TYR A 514 9.49 -2.02 20.74
N GLU A 515 8.98 -2.24 19.53
CA GLU A 515 8.06 -1.33 18.86
C GLU A 515 6.81 -1.10 19.69
N LYS A 516 6.15 -2.18 20.15
CA LYS A 516 4.95 -2.09 20.99
C LYS A 516 5.19 -1.40 22.32
N LEU A 517 6.30 -1.68 22.97
CA LEU A 517 6.67 -1.02 24.22
C LEU A 517 7.04 0.46 24.02
N SER A 518 7.56 0.84 22.85
CA SER A 518 7.91 2.22 22.54
C SER A 518 6.69 3.16 22.53
N SER A 519 5.50 2.64 22.21
CA SER A 519 4.24 3.38 22.24
C SER A 519 3.56 3.40 23.62
N SER A 520 4.11 2.73 24.64
CA SER A 520 3.53 2.60 25.97
C SER A 520 3.62 3.89 26.80
N GLU A 521 2.60 4.14 27.61
CA GLU A 521 2.59 5.24 28.58
C GLU A 521 3.54 5.00 29.74
N GLU A 522 3.71 3.73 30.15
CA GLU A 522 4.39 3.36 31.39
C GLU A 522 5.81 2.80 31.18
N MET A 523 6.13 2.34 29.97
CA MET A 523 7.33 1.57 29.69
C MET A 523 8.23 2.29 28.69
N GLN A 524 9.56 2.17 28.91
CA GLN A 524 10.62 2.61 27.99
C GLN A 524 11.47 1.40 27.64
N PRO A 525 11.37 0.85 26.42
CA PRO A 525 12.19 -0.27 26.01
C PRO A 525 13.62 0.15 25.75
N ILE A 526 14.55 -0.72 26.14
CA ILE A 526 15.99 -0.60 25.86
C ILE A 526 16.39 -1.84 25.06
N PRO A 527 16.78 -1.71 23.80
CA PRO A 527 17.12 -2.85 22.96
C PRO A 527 18.52 -3.35 23.30
N ILE A 528 18.62 -4.60 23.71
CA ILE A 528 19.87 -5.25 24.11
C ILE A 528 20.13 -6.45 23.21
N PHE A 529 21.26 -6.43 22.53
CA PHE A 529 21.71 -7.57 21.73
C PHE A 529 22.62 -8.48 22.56
N LEU A 530 22.25 -9.76 22.62
CA LEU A 530 23.06 -10.81 23.22
C LEU A 530 23.91 -11.48 22.12
N ALA A 531 25.24 -11.30 22.23
CA ALA A 531 26.22 -11.94 21.37
C ALA A 531 27.11 -12.90 22.18
N GLY A 532 27.68 -13.90 21.51
CA GLY A 532 28.61 -14.85 22.11
C GLY A 532 28.29 -16.30 21.81
N ASP A 533 28.77 -17.19 22.66
CA ASP A 533 28.61 -18.64 22.61
C ASP A 533 28.27 -19.21 24.00
N SER A 534 28.26 -20.53 24.12
CA SER A 534 27.96 -21.21 25.40
C SER A 534 29.01 -20.97 26.50
N SER A 535 30.21 -20.48 26.17
CA SER A 535 31.31 -20.27 27.12
C SER A 535 31.48 -18.81 27.51
N SER A 536 31.08 -17.87 26.64
CA SER A 536 31.17 -16.45 26.89
C SER A 536 30.07 -15.67 26.17
N TYR A 537 29.51 -14.66 26.82
CA TYR A 537 28.52 -13.79 26.23
C TYR A 537 28.80 -12.32 26.50
N ARG A 538 28.32 -11.46 25.64
CA ARG A 538 28.38 -10.00 25.77
C ARG A 538 27.01 -9.40 25.46
N LEU A 539 26.69 -8.33 26.18
CA LEU A 539 25.48 -7.55 25.95
C LEU A 539 25.86 -6.21 25.33
N PHE A 540 25.19 -5.85 24.27
CA PHE A 540 25.38 -4.60 23.54
C PHE A 540 24.07 -3.82 23.52
N LEU A 541 24.13 -2.51 23.77
CA LEU A 541 23.04 -1.61 23.44
C LEU A 541 22.93 -1.56 21.91
N LEU A 542 21.80 -1.95 21.38
CA LEU A 542 21.59 -2.01 19.95
C LEU A 542 21.11 -0.66 19.41
N PRO A 543 21.81 -0.03 18.46
CA PRO A 543 21.33 1.17 17.81
C PRO A 543 20.01 0.90 17.06
N LEU A 544 19.12 1.88 17.05
CA LEU A 544 17.77 1.75 16.50
C LEU A 544 17.80 1.36 15.02
N ASN A 545 18.62 2.02 14.22
CA ASN A 545 18.77 1.73 12.81
C ASN A 545 19.31 0.32 12.53
N MET A 546 20.13 -0.24 13.41
CA MET A 546 20.58 -1.64 13.29
C MET A 546 19.49 -2.64 13.71
N MET A 547 18.69 -2.27 14.71
CA MET A 547 17.60 -3.12 15.18
C MET A 547 16.48 -3.25 14.14
N LEU A 548 16.15 -2.16 13.42
CA LEU A 548 15.06 -2.12 12.45
C LEU A 548 15.50 -2.54 11.02
N LYS A 549 16.78 -2.86 10.79
CA LYS A 549 17.24 -3.46 9.52
C LYS A 549 16.79 -4.91 9.41
N ASP A 550 16.50 -5.34 8.17
CA ASP A 550 16.16 -6.73 7.84
C ASP A 550 17.39 -7.64 7.92
#